data_5db561405e8db5d9a1ab2f0c4892a7a8
#
_entry.id   5db561405e8db5d9a1ab2f0c4892a7a8
#
_cell.length_a   1.000
_cell.length_b   1.000
_cell.length_c   1.000
_cell.angle_alpha   90.00
_cell.angle_beta   90.00
_cell.angle_gamma   90.00
#
_symmetry.space_group_name_H-M   'P 1'
#
loop_
_entity.id
_entity.type
_entity.pdbx_description
1 polymer ?
#
loop_
_entity_poly.entity_id
_entity_poly.type
_entity_poly.pdbx_seq_one_letter_code
_entity_poly.pdbx_strand_id
1 'polypeptide(L)'
;MRIELPELCVVALVGVSSSGKTTFAKTHFKPTEVLSSDHFRALVSDDENNQQATPQAFDALYYIANKRLDSGLLTVIDATNVQRHARASVMRLAKEQNCLAAAIVLDVPEETIRERNINRTDRNLKDKIITQQTEHLRQSIDQLHKEGFRYVYVLSDEEEIKNVQIVRTPLWNNKKSETGPFDIIGDIHGCYDELCNLLAKLKYKIDAENFTAKHPNGRKAVFLGDLCDRGPKNAEVLRLVMNMVQEGGAWCVAGNHDVKLLKKINGKNVQLTHGLDKTVEQLEAQDAEFKERVKNFISGLISYYIFDNGRLIVSHAGIKEKYQGRSSGRVREFCLYGETTGETDEYGLPVRTPWANEYKGKAFVVYGHIPAIEPEYQNNTVCIDTGCVFGGKLSSYRYPEKEIVYVKARSEYYAPLKPFARSCNASGKKIEAIDNNKNHENIF
;
A
#
# COMPACT_ATOMS: atom_id res chain seq x y z
N MET A 1 -6.34 -1.19 -28.61
CA MET A 1 -6.47 -1.21 -27.14
C MET A 1 -5.21 -0.70 -26.45
N ARG A 2 -5.33 -0.14 -25.21
CA ARG A 2 -4.20 0.23 -24.34
C ARG A 2 -4.24 -0.62 -23.07
N ILE A 3 -3.12 -1.27 -22.74
CA ILE A 3 -2.94 -2.09 -21.55
C ILE A 3 -2.01 -1.32 -20.59
N GLU A 4 -2.48 -1.04 -19.38
CA GLU A 4 -1.70 -0.41 -18.33
C GLU A 4 -1.22 -1.44 -17.32
N LEU A 5 0.08 -1.56 -17.17
CA LEU A 5 0.70 -2.49 -16.23
C LEU A 5 1.54 -1.71 -15.20
N PRO A 6 1.46 -2.04 -13.92
CA PRO A 6 2.38 -1.49 -12.93
C PRO A 6 3.84 -1.79 -13.30
N GLU A 7 4.73 -0.81 -13.00
CA GLU A 7 6.18 -0.98 -13.20
C GLU A 7 6.74 -2.25 -12.52
N LEU A 8 6.14 -2.62 -11.37
CA LEU A 8 6.42 -3.87 -10.68
C LEU A 8 5.15 -4.72 -10.62
N CYS A 9 5.10 -5.76 -11.42
CA CYS A 9 4.05 -6.77 -11.36
C CYS A 9 4.53 -8.09 -11.96
N VAL A 10 3.83 -9.18 -11.65
CA VAL A 10 3.93 -10.42 -12.41
C VAL A 10 2.80 -10.49 -13.42
N VAL A 11 3.12 -10.76 -14.67
CA VAL A 11 2.16 -10.89 -15.77
C VAL A 11 2.04 -12.35 -16.18
N ALA A 12 0.85 -12.91 -16.10
CA ALA A 12 0.55 -14.21 -16.70
C ALA A 12 -0.01 -14.02 -18.12
N LEU A 13 0.66 -14.56 -19.12
CA LEU A 13 0.03 -14.75 -20.41
C LEU A 13 -0.87 -15.99 -20.30
N VAL A 14 -2.13 -15.85 -20.70
CA VAL A 14 -3.13 -16.91 -20.63
C VAL A 14 -3.67 -17.16 -22.02
N GLY A 15 -3.72 -18.41 -22.48
CA GLY A 15 -4.25 -18.74 -23.80
C GLY A 15 -3.86 -20.14 -24.25
N VAL A 16 -4.60 -20.64 -25.21
CA VAL A 16 -4.38 -21.97 -25.80
C VAL A 16 -3.02 -22.04 -26.47
N SER A 17 -2.41 -23.21 -26.55
CA SER A 17 -1.21 -23.42 -27.38
C SER A 17 -1.52 -22.97 -28.82
N SER A 18 -0.55 -22.38 -29.49
CA SER A 18 -0.71 -21.76 -30.82
C SER A 18 -1.59 -20.50 -30.89
N SER A 19 -2.03 -19.92 -29.75
CA SER A 19 -2.74 -18.63 -29.73
C SER A 19 -1.84 -17.41 -30.00
N GLY A 20 -0.53 -17.58 -30.09
CA GLY A 20 0.43 -16.50 -30.36
C GLY A 20 1.05 -15.84 -29.13
N LYS A 21 0.93 -16.41 -27.92
CA LYS A 21 1.48 -15.85 -26.66
C LYS A 21 2.96 -15.49 -26.74
N THR A 22 3.79 -16.41 -27.24
CA THR A 22 5.23 -16.20 -27.33
C THR A 22 5.57 -15.10 -28.33
N THR A 23 4.85 -14.99 -29.44
CA THR A 23 4.97 -13.88 -30.39
C THR A 23 4.58 -12.56 -29.73
N PHE A 24 3.43 -12.53 -29.06
CA PHE A 24 2.98 -11.38 -28.28
C PHE A 24 4.02 -10.95 -27.23
N ALA A 25 4.54 -11.92 -26.46
CA ALA A 25 5.56 -11.64 -25.46
C ALA A 25 6.81 -11.00 -26.08
N LYS A 26 7.31 -11.54 -27.17
CA LYS A 26 8.50 -11.03 -27.88
C LYS A 26 8.30 -9.64 -28.47
N THR A 27 7.06 -9.34 -28.90
CA THR A 27 6.73 -8.04 -29.52
C THR A 27 6.61 -6.92 -28.48
N HIS A 28 6.04 -7.22 -27.31
CA HIS A 28 5.61 -6.19 -26.34
C HIS A 28 6.44 -6.10 -25.07
N PHE A 29 7.33 -7.07 -24.82
CA PHE A 29 8.15 -7.14 -23.62
C PHE A 29 9.63 -7.30 -23.96
N LYS A 30 10.48 -6.86 -23.06
CA LYS A 30 11.92 -7.09 -23.19
C LYS A 30 12.23 -8.60 -23.11
N PRO A 31 13.20 -9.11 -23.86
CA PRO A 31 13.59 -10.54 -23.77
C PRO A 31 13.87 -10.99 -22.34
N THR A 32 14.47 -10.11 -21.54
CA THR A 32 14.78 -10.40 -20.12
C THR A 32 13.55 -10.41 -19.21
N GLU A 33 12.44 -9.82 -19.61
CA GLU A 33 11.17 -9.83 -18.83
C GLU A 33 10.39 -11.12 -19.02
N VAL A 34 10.61 -11.83 -20.15
CA VAL A 34 9.80 -12.99 -20.55
C VAL A 34 10.48 -14.29 -20.09
N LEU A 35 9.75 -15.05 -19.29
CA LEU A 35 10.12 -16.38 -18.83
C LEU A 35 9.17 -17.39 -19.47
N SER A 36 9.65 -18.07 -20.52
CA SER A 36 8.86 -19.03 -21.29
C SER A 36 9.06 -20.47 -20.77
N SER A 37 7.97 -21.17 -20.51
CA SER A 37 8.00 -22.58 -20.09
C SER A 37 8.69 -23.48 -21.09
N ASP A 38 8.54 -23.21 -22.39
CA ASP A 38 9.20 -23.99 -23.46
C ASP A 38 10.72 -23.76 -23.44
N HIS A 39 11.17 -22.50 -23.31
CA HIS A 39 12.58 -22.17 -23.16
C HIS A 39 13.20 -22.84 -21.92
N PHE A 40 12.51 -22.82 -20.78
CA PHE A 40 13.03 -23.48 -19.58
C PHE A 40 13.06 -25.01 -19.71
N ARG A 41 12.13 -25.63 -20.47
CA ARG A 41 12.26 -27.06 -20.79
C ARG A 41 13.51 -27.34 -21.62
N ALA A 42 13.78 -26.53 -22.64
CA ALA A 42 15.03 -26.66 -23.39
C ALA A 42 16.26 -26.52 -22.50
N LEU A 43 16.30 -25.56 -21.58
CA LEU A 43 17.42 -25.36 -20.67
C LEU A 43 17.69 -26.54 -19.72
N VAL A 44 16.67 -27.29 -19.32
CA VAL A 44 16.81 -28.39 -18.34
C VAL A 44 16.88 -29.78 -18.99
N SER A 45 16.60 -29.90 -20.30
CA SER A 45 16.53 -31.20 -20.98
C SER A 45 17.02 -31.21 -22.42
N ASP A 46 17.60 -30.11 -22.94
CA ASP A 46 18.00 -29.89 -24.32
C ASP A 46 16.87 -30.10 -25.37
N ASP A 47 15.59 -30.18 -24.90
CA ASP A 47 14.40 -30.33 -25.72
C ASP A 47 13.20 -29.55 -25.15
N GLU A 48 12.75 -28.51 -25.87
CA GLU A 48 11.61 -27.69 -25.47
C GLU A 48 10.27 -28.46 -25.45
N ASN A 49 10.21 -29.62 -26.16
CA ASN A 49 9.03 -30.48 -26.24
C ASN A 49 8.99 -31.58 -25.18
N ASN A 50 10.04 -31.75 -24.41
CA ASN A 50 10.12 -32.77 -23.36
C ASN A 50 9.15 -32.47 -22.20
N GLN A 51 7.94 -33.00 -22.25
CA GLN A 51 6.92 -32.79 -21.22
C GLN A 51 7.28 -33.40 -19.86
N GLN A 52 8.17 -34.38 -19.80
CA GLN A 52 8.62 -34.99 -18.54
C GLN A 52 9.50 -34.03 -17.74
N ALA A 53 10.20 -33.10 -18.40
CA ALA A 53 11.01 -32.06 -17.76
C ALA A 53 10.18 -30.84 -17.29
N THR A 54 8.86 -30.84 -17.46
CA THR A 54 8.01 -29.72 -17.10
C THR A 54 8.12 -29.30 -15.63
N PRO A 55 8.14 -30.22 -14.63
CA PRO A 55 8.30 -29.81 -13.22
C PRO A 55 9.61 -29.05 -12.98
N GLN A 56 10.75 -29.57 -13.46
CA GLN A 56 12.07 -28.95 -13.29
C GLN A 56 12.15 -27.62 -14.04
N ALA A 57 11.54 -27.52 -15.21
CA ALA A 57 11.45 -26.28 -15.98
C ALA A 57 10.69 -25.19 -15.22
N PHE A 58 9.56 -25.52 -14.59
CA PHE A 58 8.81 -24.56 -13.78
C PHE A 58 9.51 -24.20 -12.47
N ASP A 59 10.23 -25.12 -11.83
CA ASP A 59 11.05 -24.80 -10.65
C ASP A 59 12.12 -23.75 -10.97
N ALA A 60 12.86 -23.96 -12.06
CA ALA A 60 13.85 -23.00 -12.53
C ALA A 60 13.23 -21.67 -12.95
N LEU A 61 12.12 -21.72 -13.68
CA LEU A 61 11.37 -20.53 -14.11
C LEU A 61 10.92 -19.69 -12.91
N TYR A 62 10.27 -20.29 -11.92
CA TYR A 62 9.79 -19.58 -10.74
C TYR A 62 10.94 -19.10 -9.84
N TYR A 63 12.06 -19.81 -9.80
CA TYR A 63 13.26 -19.33 -9.12
C TYR A 63 13.76 -18.02 -9.73
N ILE A 64 13.90 -17.96 -11.06
CA ILE A 64 14.31 -16.72 -11.76
C ILE A 64 13.26 -15.63 -11.62
N ALA A 65 11.95 -15.97 -11.75
CA ALA A 65 10.85 -15.01 -11.55
C ALA A 65 10.91 -14.37 -10.17
N ASN A 66 11.15 -15.16 -9.14
CA ASN A 66 11.28 -14.69 -7.75
C ASN A 66 12.45 -13.67 -7.64
N LYS A 67 13.63 -13.99 -8.15
CA LYS A 67 14.80 -13.10 -8.13
C LYS A 67 14.58 -11.79 -8.88
N ARG A 68 13.88 -11.85 -10.00
CA ARG A 68 13.55 -10.64 -10.78
C ARG A 68 12.58 -9.74 -10.03
N LEU A 69 11.49 -10.30 -9.50
CA LEU A 69 10.51 -9.55 -8.72
C LEU A 69 11.11 -9.01 -7.41
N ASP A 70 11.99 -9.75 -6.77
CA ASP A 70 12.76 -9.30 -5.60
C ASP A 70 13.59 -8.05 -5.93
N SER A 71 14.19 -8.03 -7.11
CA SER A 71 14.93 -6.88 -7.65
C SER A 71 14.05 -5.75 -8.18
N GLY A 72 12.72 -5.81 -8.01
CA GLY A 72 11.78 -4.77 -8.46
C GLY A 72 11.51 -4.79 -9.97
N LEU A 73 11.77 -5.90 -10.66
CA LEU A 73 11.66 -6.03 -12.11
C LEU A 73 10.35 -6.73 -12.50
N LEU A 74 9.58 -6.11 -13.40
CA LEU A 74 8.42 -6.74 -14.03
C LEU A 74 8.83 -8.07 -14.66
N THR A 75 7.96 -9.09 -14.51
CA THR A 75 8.22 -10.44 -14.99
C THR A 75 6.99 -11.02 -15.65
N VAL A 76 7.17 -11.57 -16.85
CA VAL A 76 6.10 -12.17 -17.67
C VAL A 76 6.28 -13.69 -17.68
N ILE A 77 5.24 -14.42 -17.31
CA ILE A 77 5.20 -15.88 -17.35
C ILE A 77 4.51 -16.29 -18.66
N ASP A 78 5.31 -16.73 -19.64
CA ASP A 78 4.83 -17.23 -20.92
C ASP A 78 4.63 -18.74 -20.84
N ALA A 79 3.42 -19.13 -20.50
CA ALA A 79 2.93 -20.49 -20.48
C ALA A 79 1.44 -20.51 -20.89
N THR A 80 0.83 -21.66 -21.07
CA THR A 80 -0.61 -21.73 -21.42
C THR A 80 -1.51 -21.11 -20.35
N ASN A 81 -1.21 -21.37 -19.07
CA ASN A 81 -1.91 -20.83 -17.90
C ASN A 81 -3.46 -20.93 -17.96
N VAL A 82 -4.02 -21.82 -18.80
CA VAL A 82 -5.47 -21.97 -18.95
C VAL A 82 -6.12 -22.66 -17.77
N GLN A 83 -5.33 -23.36 -16.96
CA GLN A 83 -5.83 -24.08 -15.78
C GLN A 83 -5.59 -23.28 -14.50
N ARG A 84 -6.56 -23.33 -13.59
CA ARG A 84 -6.50 -22.60 -12.33
C ARG A 84 -5.26 -22.95 -11.48
N HIS A 85 -4.87 -24.21 -11.44
CA HIS A 85 -3.70 -24.62 -10.63
C HIS A 85 -2.38 -24.02 -11.16
N ALA A 86 -2.22 -23.85 -12.47
CA ALA A 86 -1.06 -23.20 -13.06
C ALA A 86 -1.01 -21.72 -12.65
N ARG A 87 -2.14 -21.02 -12.72
CA ARG A 87 -2.24 -19.61 -12.29
C ARG A 87 -2.09 -19.43 -10.78
N ALA A 88 -2.47 -20.42 -9.97
CA ALA A 88 -2.26 -20.39 -8.52
C ALA A 88 -0.78 -20.24 -8.15
N SER A 89 0.14 -20.79 -8.94
CA SER A 89 1.59 -20.60 -8.74
C SER A 89 2.03 -19.15 -9.02
N VAL A 90 1.47 -18.51 -10.05
CA VAL A 90 1.69 -17.08 -10.33
C VAL A 90 1.17 -16.22 -9.19
N MET A 91 -0.02 -16.51 -8.67
CA MET A 91 -0.63 -15.78 -7.56
C MET A 91 0.15 -15.96 -6.24
N ARG A 92 0.69 -17.17 -6.01
CA ARG A 92 1.58 -17.43 -4.87
C ARG A 92 2.84 -16.58 -4.97
N LEU A 93 3.49 -16.55 -6.13
CA LEU A 93 4.66 -15.71 -6.40
C LEU A 93 4.35 -14.21 -6.15
N ALA A 94 3.23 -13.70 -6.68
CA ALA A 94 2.81 -12.33 -6.46
C ALA A 94 2.64 -12.00 -4.96
N LYS A 95 2.02 -12.92 -4.21
CA LYS A 95 1.83 -12.78 -2.75
C LYS A 95 3.14 -12.80 -1.98
N GLU A 96 4.05 -13.72 -2.31
CA GLU A 96 5.37 -13.82 -1.68
C GLU A 96 6.20 -12.56 -1.92
N GLN A 97 6.14 -12.03 -3.15
CA GLN A 97 6.86 -10.84 -3.58
C GLN A 97 6.12 -9.52 -3.29
N ASN A 98 4.94 -9.57 -2.66
CA ASN A 98 4.14 -8.40 -2.33
C ASN A 98 3.90 -7.46 -3.53
N CYS A 99 3.75 -8.01 -4.72
CA CYS A 99 3.47 -7.28 -5.94
C CYS A 99 2.09 -7.64 -6.52
N LEU A 100 1.64 -6.84 -7.46
CA LEU A 100 0.38 -7.08 -8.14
C LEU A 100 0.55 -8.13 -9.24
N ALA A 101 -0.55 -8.83 -9.56
CA ALA A 101 -0.61 -9.76 -10.69
C ALA A 101 -1.53 -9.22 -11.78
N ALA A 102 -1.11 -9.38 -13.03
CA ALA A 102 -1.89 -9.08 -14.21
C ALA A 102 -2.05 -10.34 -15.07
N ALA A 103 -3.21 -10.53 -15.68
CA ALA A 103 -3.45 -11.55 -16.69
C ALA A 103 -3.70 -10.88 -18.04
N ILE A 104 -2.98 -11.31 -19.07
CA ILE A 104 -3.26 -10.96 -20.47
C ILE A 104 -3.69 -12.23 -21.16
N VAL A 105 -4.96 -12.27 -21.53
CA VAL A 105 -5.62 -13.42 -22.15
C VAL A 105 -5.62 -13.22 -23.64
N LEU A 106 -5.11 -14.21 -24.39
CA LEU A 106 -5.26 -14.29 -25.84
C LEU A 106 -6.36 -15.29 -26.16
N ASP A 107 -7.57 -14.78 -26.36
CA ASP A 107 -8.79 -15.56 -26.67
C ASP A 107 -9.04 -15.57 -28.19
N VAL A 108 -8.10 -16.17 -28.91
CA VAL A 108 -8.13 -16.28 -30.37
C VAL A 108 -9.13 -17.35 -30.80
N PRO A 109 -9.87 -17.18 -31.94
CA PRO A 109 -10.77 -18.18 -32.45
C PRO A 109 -10.12 -19.57 -32.63
N GLU A 110 -10.85 -20.62 -32.30
CA GLU A 110 -10.31 -21.98 -32.30
C GLU A 110 -9.88 -22.43 -33.69
N GLU A 111 -10.54 -21.94 -34.74
CA GLU A 111 -10.18 -22.21 -36.14
C GLU A 111 -8.77 -21.70 -36.46
N THR A 112 -8.50 -20.45 -36.10
CA THR A 112 -7.16 -19.84 -36.24
C THR A 112 -6.10 -20.59 -35.44
N ILE A 113 -6.44 -21.05 -34.23
CA ILE A 113 -5.50 -21.84 -33.40
C ILE A 113 -5.17 -23.16 -34.11
N ARG A 114 -6.18 -23.84 -34.68
CA ARG A 114 -5.97 -25.09 -35.40
C ARG A 114 -5.13 -24.92 -36.67
N GLU A 115 -5.42 -23.90 -37.48
CA GLU A 115 -4.60 -23.55 -38.64
C GLU A 115 -3.13 -23.29 -38.27
N ARG A 116 -2.90 -22.50 -37.23
CA ARG A 116 -1.55 -22.23 -36.73
C ARG A 116 -0.85 -23.47 -36.18
N ASN A 117 -1.60 -24.37 -35.52
CA ASN A 117 -1.04 -25.61 -35.00
C ASN A 117 -0.63 -26.56 -36.12
N ILE A 118 -1.39 -26.66 -37.24
CA ILE A 118 -1.03 -27.47 -38.41
C ILE A 118 0.25 -26.93 -39.09
N ASN A 119 0.38 -25.61 -39.16
CA ASN A 119 1.52 -24.95 -39.82
C ASN A 119 2.79 -24.89 -38.96
N ARG A 120 2.76 -25.35 -37.70
CA ARG A 120 3.94 -25.42 -36.84
C ARG A 120 4.84 -26.57 -37.25
N THR A 121 6.13 -26.28 -37.39
CA THR A 121 7.18 -27.26 -37.73
C THR A 121 7.85 -27.88 -36.53
N ASP A 122 7.80 -27.19 -35.38
CA ASP A 122 8.47 -27.57 -34.13
C ASP A 122 7.59 -28.49 -33.26
N ARG A 123 6.28 -28.34 -33.34
CA ARG A 123 5.32 -29.07 -32.50
C ARG A 123 3.91 -29.05 -33.08
N ASN A 124 3.29 -30.22 -33.19
CA ASN A 124 1.91 -30.36 -33.58
C ASN A 124 1.11 -31.06 -32.47
N LEU A 125 0.10 -30.36 -31.90
CA LEU A 125 -0.76 -30.88 -30.84
C LEU A 125 -1.96 -31.63 -31.45
N LYS A 126 -2.38 -32.69 -30.77
CA LYS A 126 -3.64 -33.38 -31.12
C LYS A 126 -4.82 -32.44 -30.89
N ASP A 127 -5.80 -32.47 -31.78
CA ASP A 127 -7.01 -31.63 -31.71
C ASP A 127 -7.74 -31.71 -30.39
N LYS A 128 -7.80 -32.88 -29.75
CA LYS A 128 -8.38 -33.07 -28.44
C LYS A 128 -7.74 -32.17 -27.36
N ILE A 129 -6.42 -31.92 -27.45
CA ILE A 129 -5.70 -31.06 -26.51
C ILE A 129 -6.09 -29.60 -26.71
N ILE A 130 -6.23 -29.15 -27.96
CA ILE A 130 -6.66 -27.79 -28.30
C ILE A 130 -8.08 -27.55 -27.76
N THR A 131 -9.04 -28.45 -28.08
CA THR A 131 -10.40 -28.34 -27.58
C THR A 131 -10.45 -28.27 -26.05
N GLN A 132 -9.73 -29.14 -25.35
CA GLN A 132 -9.69 -29.15 -23.89
C GLN A 132 -9.10 -27.84 -23.33
N GLN A 133 -8.04 -27.30 -23.94
CA GLN A 133 -7.45 -26.03 -23.51
C GLN A 133 -8.41 -24.87 -23.75
N THR A 134 -9.16 -24.87 -24.86
CA THR A 134 -10.16 -23.84 -25.17
C THR A 134 -11.31 -23.87 -24.18
N GLU A 135 -11.81 -25.05 -23.82
CA GLU A 135 -12.83 -25.19 -22.78
C GLU A 135 -12.33 -24.63 -21.41
N HIS A 136 -11.11 -25.00 -21.00
CA HIS A 136 -10.52 -24.48 -19.78
C HIS A 136 -10.35 -22.96 -19.82
N LEU A 137 -9.95 -22.38 -20.96
CA LEU A 137 -9.81 -20.94 -21.13
C LEU A 137 -11.15 -20.24 -20.92
N ARG A 138 -12.21 -20.68 -21.64
CA ARG A 138 -13.56 -20.09 -21.54
C ARG A 138 -14.11 -20.12 -20.11
N GLN A 139 -13.91 -21.23 -19.39
CA GLN A 139 -14.32 -21.36 -17.99
C GLN A 139 -13.50 -20.46 -17.03
N SER A 140 -12.30 -20.06 -17.44
CA SER A 140 -11.36 -19.35 -16.59
C SER A 140 -11.50 -17.83 -16.64
N ILE A 141 -11.90 -17.25 -17.76
CA ILE A 141 -11.87 -15.80 -17.98
C ILE A 141 -12.61 -15.03 -16.86
N ASP A 142 -13.85 -15.43 -16.56
CA ASP A 142 -14.68 -14.79 -15.54
C ASP A 142 -14.19 -15.03 -14.09
N GLN A 143 -13.25 -15.94 -13.89
CA GLN A 143 -12.71 -16.29 -12.58
C GLN A 143 -11.42 -15.56 -12.25
N LEU A 144 -10.72 -14.99 -13.24
CA LEU A 144 -9.38 -14.40 -13.05
C LEU A 144 -9.36 -13.32 -11.97
N HIS A 145 -10.34 -12.41 -11.93
CA HIS A 145 -10.44 -11.42 -10.85
C HIS A 145 -10.68 -12.05 -9.48
N LYS A 146 -11.49 -13.11 -9.41
CA LYS A 146 -11.76 -13.86 -8.15
C LYS A 146 -10.54 -14.66 -7.69
N GLU A 147 -9.65 -15.05 -8.61
CA GLU A 147 -8.37 -15.69 -8.31
C GLU A 147 -7.34 -14.70 -7.73
N GLY A 148 -7.58 -13.38 -7.90
CA GLY A 148 -6.74 -12.32 -7.34
C GLY A 148 -5.95 -11.51 -8.36
N PHE A 149 -6.12 -11.74 -9.66
CA PHE A 149 -5.53 -10.87 -10.68
C PHE A 149 -6.17 -9.48 -10.61
N ARG A 150 -5.35 -8.47 -10.31
CA ARG A 150 -5.81 -7.09 -10.20
C ARG A 150 -6.17 -6.49 -11.54
N TYR A 151 -5.44 -6.87 -12.58
CA TYR A 151 -5.61 -6.44 -13.96
C TYR A 151 -5.88 -7.66 -14.83
N VAL A 152 -6.95 -7.62 -15.60
CA VAL A 152 -7.31 -8.68 -16.55
C VAL A 152 -7.64 -8.03 -17.88
N TYR A 153 -6.90 -8.39 -18.91
CA TYR A 153 -7.10 -7.91 -20.27
C TYR A 153 -7.35 -9.10 -21.17
N VAL A 154 -8.45 -9.08 -21.91
CA VAL A 154 -8.82 -10.12 -22.87
C VAL A 154 -8.71 -9.54 -24.27
N LEU A 155 -7.89 -10.17 -25.10
CA LEU A 155 -7.64 -9.80 -26.49
C LEU A 155 -8.17 -10.95 -27.37
N SER A 156 -9.21 -10.68 -28.17
CA SER A 156 -9.88 -11.70 -28.98
C SER A 156 -9.69 -11.50 -30.48
N ASP A 157 -9.22 -10.34 -30.87
CA ASP A 157 -9.00 -9.97 -32.27
C ASP A 157 -7.51 -9.91 -32.61
N GLU A 158 -7.12 -10.44 -33.79
CA GLU A 158 -5.73 -10.48 -34.22
C GLU A 158 -5.09 -9.10 -34.44
N GLU A 159 -5.86 -8.16 -34.96
CA GLU A 159 -5.39 -6.79 -35.14
C GLU A 159 -5.21 -6.11 -33.79
N GLU A 160 -6.12 -6.34 -32.87
CA GLU A 160 -6.01 -5.85 -31.51
C GLU A 160 -4.75 -6.40 -30.82
N ILE A 161 -4.50 -7.71 -30.91
CA ILE A 161 -3.32 -8.39 -30.36
C ILE A 161 -2.03 -7.79 -30.92
N LYS A 162 -1.99 -7.48 -32.23
CA LYS A 162 -0.84 -6.93 -32.92
C LYS A 162 -0.60 -5.47 -32.56
N ASN A 163 -1.67 -4.67 -32.42
CA ASN A 163 -1.61 -3.21 -32.30
C ASN A 163 -1.77 -2.70 -30.87
N VAL A 164 -1.89 -3.57 -29.88
CA VAL A 164 -2.03 -3.18 -28.48
C VAL A 164 -0.80 -2.42 -28.00
N GLN A 165 -1.03 -1.34 -27.24
CA GLN A 165 0.04 -0.59 -26.60
C GLN A 165 0.13 -0.96 -25.13
N ILE A 166 1.28 -1.47 -24.69
CA ILE A 166 1.55 -1.73 -23.28
C ILE A 166 2.29 -0.54 -22.67
N VAL A 167 1.65 0.07 -21.68
CA VAL A 167 2.18 1.24 -20.95
C VAL A 167 2.52 0.83 -19.55
N ARG A 168 3.73 1.19 -19.10
CA ARG A 168 4.15 1.01 -17.71
C ARG A 168 3.65 2.19 -16.90
N THR A 169 2.91 1.90 -15.84
CA THR A 169 2.37 2.92 -14.95
C THR A 169 3.00 2.79 -13.56
N PRO A 170 3.38 3.91 -12.93
CA PRO A 170 3.81 3.86 -11.54
C PRO A 170 2.65 3.42 -10.66
N LEU A 171 2.96 2.74 -9.55
CA LEU A 171 1.96 2.46 -8.53
C LEU A 171 1.39 3.77 -7.96
N TRP A 172 0.14 3.74 -7.49
CA TRP A 172 -0.57 4.91 -6.93
C TRP A 172 0.16 5.59 -5.76
N ASN A 173 1.00 4.84 -5.03
CA ASN A 173 1.84 5.36 -3.95
C ASN A 173 3.16 5.99 -4.43
N ASN A 174 3.50 5.83 -5.70
CA ASN A 174 4.71 6.44 -6.29
C ASN A 174 4.41 7.89 -6.69
N LYS A 175 4.83 8.80 -5.83
CA LYS A 175 4.77 10.26 -6.04
C LYS A 175 6.19 10.85 -6.07
N LYS A 176 7.14 10.14 -6.67
CA LYS A 176 8.55 10.55 -6.73
C LYS A 176 8.78 11.89 -7.41
N SER A 177 7.87 12.31 -8.30
CA SER A 177 7.91 13.64 -8.93
C SER A 177 7.52 14.78 -7.99
N GLU A 178 6.84 14.50 -6.88
CA GLU A 178 6.52 15.47 -5.84
C GLU A 178 7.73 15.62 -4.92
N THR A 179 8.43 16.75 -5.06
CA THR A 179 9.70 16.98 -4.35
C THR A 179 9.55 17.83 -3.08
N GLY A 180 8.31 18.29 -2.80
CA GLY A 180 8.03 19.18 -1.68
C GLY A 180 8.17 20.66 -2.03
N PRO A 181 8.31 21.54 -1.04
CA PRO A 181 8.46 21.23 0.40
C PRO A 181 7.17 20.70 1.05
N PHE A 182 7.32 19.91 2.11
CA PHE A 182 6.22 19.30 2.85
C PHE A 182 6.25 19.65 4.34
N ASP A 183 5.05 19.71 4.96
CA ASP A 183 4.85 19.66 6.40
C ASP A 183 4.11 18.34 6.72
N ILE A 184 4.81 17.37 7.31
CA ILE A 184 4.27 16.05 7.61
C ILE A 184 3.73 16.10 9.03
N ILE A 185 2.41 15.86 9.18
CA ILE A 185 1.67 16.06 10.45
C ILE A 185 1.33 14.70 11.04
N GLY A 186 1.66 14.52 12.32
CA GLY A 186 1.41 13.31 13.10
C GLY A 186 -0.07 13.08 13.41
N ASP A 187 -0.31 12.06 14.24
CA ASP A 187 -1.64 11.55 14.60
C ASP A 187 -2.50 12.65 15.25
N ILE A 188 -3.68 12.89 14.70
CA ILE A 188 -4.53 14.05 15.07
C ILE A 188 -5.62 13.66 16.06
N HIS A 189 -6.27 12.53 15.85
CA HIS A 189 -7.31 11.99 16.72
C HIS A 189 -8.36 13.02 17.16
N GLY A 190 -8.98 13.72 16.21
CA GLY A 190 -10.03 14.68 16.51
C GLY A 190 -9.58 15.95 17.25
N CYS A 191 -8.29 16.22 17.39
CA CYS A 191 -7.72 17.43 17.98
C CYS A 191 -7.71 18.60 16.98
N TYR A 192 -8.91 19.05 16.57
CA TYR A 192 -9.10 20.06 15.52
C TYR A 192 -8.46 21.40 15.85
N ASP A 193 -8.59 21.86 17.10
CA ASP A 193 -8.09 23.17 17.52
C ASP A 193 -6.55 23.20 17.50
N GLU A 194 -5.93 22.09 17.91
CA GLU A 194 -4.48 21.89 17.81
C GLU A 194 -4.02 21.83 16.37
N LEU A 195 -4.78 21.14 15.49
CA LEU A 195 -4.50 21.09 14.07
C LEU A 195 -4.52 22.50 13.46
N CYS A 196 -5.55 23.29 13.74
CA CYS A 196 -5.63 24.68 13.28
C CYS A 196 -4.46 25.53 13.81
N ASN A 197 -4.14 25.41 15.09
CA ASN A 197 -3.01 26.13 15.70
C ASN A 197 -1.66 25.72 15.06
N LEU A 198 -1.46 24.43 14.78
CA LEU A 198 -0.25 23.94 14.13
C LEU A 198 -0.17 24.46 12.68
N LEU A 199 -1.24 24.37 11.93
CA LEU A 199 -1.29 24.89 10.54
C LEU A 199 -1.02 26.39 10.51
N ALA A 200 -1.60 27.18 11.43
CA ALA A 200 -1.31 28.61 11.54
C ALA A 200 0.18 28.88 11.88
N LYS A 201 0.77 28.11 12.80
CA LYS A 201 2.19 28.18 13.14
C LYS A 201 3.10 27.83 11.95
N LEU A 202 2.66 26.90 11.11
CA LEU A 202 3.29 26.51 9.84
C LEU A 202 3.01 27.48 8.70
N LYS A 203 2.27 28.59 8.96
CA LYS A 203 1.93 29.65 8.01
C LYS A 203 0.87 29.30 6.96
N TYR A 204 0.06 28.28 7.21
CA TYR A 204 -1.14 28.05 6.39
C TYR A 204 -2.19 29.15 6.69
N LYS A 205 -2.86 29.61 5.65
CA LYS A 205 -4.06 30.45 5.77
C LYS A 205 -5.27 29.52 5.91
N ILE A 206 -5.95 29.62 7.06
CA ILE A 206 -7.08 28.77 7.40
C ILE A 206 -8.37 29.54 7.13
N ASP A 207 -9.29 28.93 6.42
CA ASP A 207 -10.67 29.34 6.28
C ASP A 207 -11.53 28.40 7.13
N ALA A 208 -11.94 28.88 8.30
CA ALA A 208 -12.69 28.09 9.26
C ALA A 208 -14.14 27.85 8.82
N GLU A 209 -14.72 28.75 8.00
CA GLU A 209 -16.11 28.62 7.52
C GLU A 209 -16.20 27.50 6.47
N ASN A 210 -15.22 27.43 5.57
CA ASN A 210 -15.17 26.44 4.50
C ASN A 210 -14.35 25.20 4.86
N PHE A 211 -13.77 25.14 6.04
CA PHE A 211 -12.88 24.05 6.47
C PHE A 211 -11.77 23.79 5.44
N THR A 212 -11.03 24.83 5.05
CA THR A 212 -9.88 24.70 4.17
C THR A 212 -8.65 25.36 4.76
N ALA A 213 -7.46 24.92 4.33
CA ALA A 213 -6.22 25.56 4.71
C ALA A 213 -5.19 25.45 3.58
N LYS A 214 -4.54 26.58 3.24
CA LYS A 214 -3.60 26.65 2.12
C LYS A 214 -2.35 27.42 2.51
N HIS A 215 -1.19 26.85 2.19
CA HIS A 215 0.09 27.54 2.40
C HIS A 215 0.33 28.54 1.26
N PRO A 216 0.65 29.82 1.56
CA PRO A 216 0.77 30.88 0.54
C PRO A 216 1.88 30.60 -0.48
N ASN A 217 2.91 29.86 -0.11
CA ASN A 217 4.05 29.52 -0.98
C ASN A 217 3.92 28.10 -1.59
N GLY A 218 2.72 27.51 -1.62
CA GLY A 218 2.48 26.21 -2.26
C GLY A 218 3.05 25.00 -1.53
N ARG A 219 3.50 25.14 -0.27
CA ARG A 219 3.92 24.03 0.57
C ARG A 219 2.72 23.11 0.83
N LYS A 220 2.92 21.81 0.78
CA LYS A 220 1.84 20.82 0.95
C LYS A 220 1.92 20.15 2.34
N ALA A 221 0.76 19.92 2.93
CA ALA A 221 0.68 19.08 4.12
C ALA A 221 0.66 17.59 3.75
N VAL A 222 1.19 16.73 4.63
CA VAL A 222 1.09 15.27 4.51
C VAL A 222 0.62 14.71 5.84
N PHE A 223 -0.59 14.18 5.90
CA PHE A 223 -1.17 13.63 7.12
C PHE A 223 -0.84 12.16 7.28
N LEU A 224 -0.40 11.76 8.48
CA LEU A 224 -0.01 10.39 8.80
C LEU A 224 -1.19 9.44 9.07
N GLY A 225 -2.44 9.90 8.90
CA GLY A 225 -3.65 9.15 9.27
C GLY A 225 -4.00 9.33 10.74
N ASP A 226 -4.83 8.42 11.26
CA ASP A 226 -5.45 8.51 12.58
C ASP A 226 -6.07 9.90 12.81
N LEU A 227 -6.93 10.29 11.87
CA LEU A 227 -7.61 11.58 11.86
C LEU A 227 -8.67 11.67 12.93
N CYS A 228 -9.30 10.53 13.25
CA CYS A 228 -10.48 10.45 14.13
C CYS A 228 -10.23 9.58 15.36
N ASP A 229 -11.26 9.46 16.17
CA ASP A 229 -11.36 8.75 17.46
C ASP A 229 -10.67 9.49 18.61
N ARG A 230 -11.12 9.20 19.83
CA ARG A 230 -10.60 9.72 21.10
C ARG A 230 -10.88 11.20 21.36
N GLY A 231 -10.57 12.07 20.40
CA GLY A 231 -10.65 13.51 20.55
C GLY A 231 -12.04 14.12 20.39
N PRO A 232 -12.17 15.42 20.63
CA PRO A 232 -13.48 16.07 20.75
C PRO A 232 -14.13 16.43 19.41
N LYS A 233 -13.38 16.64 18.32
CA LYS A 233 -13.87 17.24 17.07
C LYS A 233 -13.46 16.40 15.85
N ASN A 234 -13.98 15.17 15.77
CA ASN A 234 -13.62 14.22 14.71
C ASN A 234 -14.19 14.62 13.35
N ALA A 235 -15.43 15.10 13.31
CA ALA A 235 -16.07 15.51 12.05
C ALA A 235 -15.37 16.73 11.43
N GLU A 236 -14.94 17.70 12.26
CA GLU A 236 -14.24 18.90 11.81
C GLU A 236 -12.84 18.56 11.25
N VAL A 237 -12.11 17.67 11.91
CA VAL A 237 -10.79 17.19 11.39
C VAL A 237 -10.98 16.50 10.06
N LEU A 238 -11.95 15.57 9.95
CA LEU A 238 -12.23 14.87 8.69
C LEU A 238 -12.59 15.87 7.58
N ARG A 239 -13.44 16.86 7.87
CA ARG A 239 -13.86 17.88 6.89
C ARG A 239 -12.67 18.70 6.39
N LEU A 240 -11.85 19.21 7.31
CA LEU A 240 -10.66 20.01 6.96
C LEU A 240 -9.64 19.21 6.13
N VAL A 241 -9.29 18.00 6.59
CA VAL A 241 -8.29 17.17 5.89
C VAL A 241 -8.80 16.74 4.51
N MET A 242 -10.07 16.32 4.40
CA MET A 242 -10.68 15.96 3.12
C MET A 242 -10.63 17.13 2.13
N ASN A 243 -10.99 18.35 2.55
CA ASN A 243 -10.99 19.51 1.68
C ASN A 243 -9.57 19.87 1.25
N MET A 244 -8.59 19.87 2.17
CA MET A 244 -7.17 20.12 1.84
C MET A 244 -6.62 19.11 0.82
N VAL A 245 -6.98 17.84 0.94
CA VAL A 245 -6.56 16.79 -0.01
C VAL A 245 -7.26 16.97 -1.36
N GLN A 246 -8.55 17.24 -1.36
CA GLN A 246 -9.35 17.43 -2.58
C GLN A 246 -8.87 18.64 -3.38
N GLU A 247 -8.47 19.73 -2.72
CA GLU A 247 -7.92 20.93 -3.36
C GLU A 247 -6.45 20.77 -3.82
N GLY A 248 -5.84 19.61 -3.59
CA GLY A 248 -4.44 19.32 -3.97
C GLY A 248 -3.39 20.00 -3.08
N GLY A 249 -3.81 20.60 -1.96
CA GLY A 249 -2.93 21.21 -0.96
C GLY A 249 -2.34 20.21 0.04
N ALA A 250 -2.80 18.97 0.04
CA ALA A 250 -2.33 17.96 0.97
C ALA A 250 -2.35 16.54 0.40
N TRP A 251 -1.63 15.64 1.10
CA TRP A 251 -1.67 14.19 0.97
C TRP A 251 -2.08 13.57 2.31
N CYS A 252 -2.69 12.38 2.29
CA CYS A 252 -3.04 11.67 3.50
C CYS A 252 -2.83 10.17 3.32
N VAL A 253 -2.17 9.51 4.25
CA VAL A 253 -2.11 8.04 4.31
C VAL A 253 -3.19 7.52 5.26
N ALA A 254 -3.56 6.25 5.12
CA ALA A 254 -4.52 5.61 6.00
C ALA A 254 -3.91 5.32 7.37
N GLY A 255 -4.57 5.74 8.45
CA GLY A 255 -4.35 5.27 9.79
C GLY A 255 -5.23 4.07 10.15
N ASN A 256 -4.88 3.35 11.20
CA ASN A 256 -5.65 2.18 11.61
C ASN A 256 -7.04 2.57 12.18
N HIS A 257 -7.17 3.73 12.83
CA HIS A 257 -8.45 4.28 13.29
C HIS A 257 -9.36 4.65 12.13
N ASP A 258 -8.83 5.29 11.09
CA ASP A 258 -9.58 5.61 9.87
C ASP A 258 -10.14 4.34 9.20
N VAL A 259 -9.30 3.30 9.08
CA VAL A 259 -9.72 2.00 8.52
C VAL A 259 -10.78 1.31 9.39
N LYS A 260 -10.68 1.44 10.72
CA LYS A 260 -11.67 0.91 11.66
C LYS A 260 -13.02 1.63 11.49
N LEU A 261 -13.00 2.96 11.36
CA LEU A 261 -14.17 3.77 11.06
C LEU A 261 -14.83 3.35 9.73
N LEU A 262 -14.04 3.19 8.67
CA LEU A 262 -14.56 2.73 7.38
C LEU A 262 -15.26 1.36 7.46
N LYS A 263 -14.70 0.42 8.25
CA LYS A 263 -15.35 -0.87 8.48
C LYS A 263 -16.70 -0.69 9.16
N LYS A 264 -16.81 0.22 10.13
CA LYS A 264 -18.08 0.52 10.83
C LYS A 264 -19.08 1.15 9.88
N ILE A 265 -18.70 2.16 9.09
CA ILE A 265 -19.57 2.81 8.09
C ILE A 265 -20.11 1.79 7.07
N ASN A 266 -19.29 0.81 6.67
CA ASN A 266 -19.70 -0.28 5.77
C ASN A 266 -20.53 -1.40 6.45
N GLY A 267 -21.06 -1.16 7.65
CA GLY A 267 -21.96 -2.09 8.35
C GLY A 267 -21.27 -3.33 8.95
N LYS A 268 -19.93 -3.37 9.01
CA LYS A 268 -19.23 -4.48 9.66
C LYS A 268 -19.38 -4.39 11.17
N ASN A 269 -19.49 -5.55 11.83
CA ASN A 269 -19.49 -5.61 13.29
C ASN A 269 -18.09 -5.26 13.81
N VAL A 270 -17.95 -4.03 14.34
CA VAL A 270 -16.70 -3.50 14.89
C VAL A 270 -16.96 -3.04 16.32
N GLN A 271 -16.09 -3.43 17.25
CA GLN A 271 -16.19 -2.95 18.63
C GLN A 271 -15.97 -1.45 18.71
N LEU A 272 -16.88 -0.75 19.38
CA LEU A 272 -16.84 0.69 19.62
C LEU A 272 -15.90 1.02 20.80
N THR A 273 -14.59 0.76 20.58
CA THR A 273 -13.54 1.00 21.57
C THR A 273 -12.57 2.06 21.07
N HIS A 274 -11.78 2.61 21.98
CA HIS A 274 -10.74 3.61 21.69
C HIS A 274 -11.29 4.90 21.08
N GLY A 275 -12.52 5.33 21.51
CA GLY A 275 -13.13 6.60 21.09
C GLY A 275 -13.87 6.54 19.75
N LEU A 276 -13.99 5.36 19.11
CA LEU A 276 -14.78 5.20 17.87
C LEU A 276 -16.29 5.51 18.10
N ASP A 277 -16.81 5.25 19.29
CA ASP A 277 -18.17 5.60 19.71
C ASP A 277 -18.46 7.08 19.50
N LYS A 278 -17.57 7.97 19.97
CA LYS A 278 -17.69 9.42 19.79
C LYS A 278 -17.62 9.83 18.31
N THR A 279 -16.75 9.21 17.54
CA THR A 279 -16.65 9.47 16.11
C THR A 279 -17.93 9.11 15.38
N VAL A 280 -18.50 7.94 15.69
CA VAL A 280 -19.77 7.49 15.10
C VAL A 280 -20.90 8.44 15.47
N GLU A 281 -21.03 8.84 16.74
CA GLU A 281 -22.05 9.80 17.21
C GLU A 281 -21.95 11.14 16.44
N GLN A 282 -20.73 11.69 16.31
CA GLN A 282 -20.50 12.93 15.56
C GLN A 282 -20.84 12.80 14.08
N LEU A 283 -20.56 11.65 13.46
CA LEU A 283 -20.92 11.40 12.07
C LEU A 283 -22.43 11.18 11.89
N GLU A 284 -23.09 10.53 12.83
CA GLU A 284 -24.55 10.34 12.77
C GLU A 284 -25.30 11.68 12.82
N ALA A 285 -24.76 12.69 13.50
CA ALA A 285 -25.28 14.05 13.52
C ALA A 285 -25.05 14.84 12.21
N GLN A 286 -24.25 14.31 11.27
CA GLN A 286 -23.99 14.94 9.96
C GLN A 286 -25.01 14.49 8.90
N ASP A 287 -25.10 15.26 7.81
CA ASP A 287 -25.91 14.90 6.65
C ASP A 287 -25.38 13.65 5.91
N ALA A 288 -26.21 13.08 5.04
CA ALA A 288 -25.87 11.88 4.29
C ALA A 288 -24.73 12.10 3.27
N GLU A 289 -24.64 13.31 2.72
CA GLU A 289 -23.60 13.66 1.74
C GLU A 289 -22.23 13.65 2.42
N PHE A 290 -22.10 14.26 3.59
CA PHE A 290 -20.85 14.25 4.33
C PHE A 290 -20.42 12.82 4.71
N LYS A 291 -21.34 11.98 5.19
CA LYS A 291 -21.06 10.57 5.50
C LYS A 291 -20.51 9.79 4.30
N GLU A 292 -21.12 9.98 3.14
CA GLU A 292 -20.66 9.32 1.90
C GLU A 292 -19.30 9.89 1.45
N ARG A 293 -19.06 11.20 1.59
CA ARG A 293 -17.75 11.81 1.34
C ARG A 293 -16.67 11.23 2.26
N VAL A 294 -16.93 11.08 3.54
CA VAL A 294 -15.99 10.45 4.51
C VAL A 294 -15.69 9.01 4.10
N LYS A 295 -16.71 8.23 3.79
CA LYS A 295 -16.56 6.84 3.33
C LYS A 295 -15.70 6.75 2.08
N ASN A 296 -15.97 7.57 1.08
CA ASN A 296 -15.22 7.58 -0.19
C ASN A 296 -13.77 8.04 0.02
N PHE A 297 -13.56 9.07 0.84
CA PHE A 297 -12.25 9.57 1.20
C PHE A 297 -11.40 8.48 1.87
N ILE A 298 -11.89 7.87 2.96
CA ILE A 298 -11.13 6.85 3.69
C ILE A 298 -10.89 5.61 2.82
N SER A 299 -11.86 5.22 1.98
CA SER A 299 -11.69 4.08 1.07
C SER A 299 -10.60 4.32 0.02
N GLY A 300 -10.37 5.58 -0.36
CA GLY A 300 -9.33 6.00 -1.29
C GLY A 300 -7.94 6.18 -0.67
N LEU A 301 -7.83 6.18 0.67
CA LEU A 301 -6.54 6.34 1.35
C LEU A 301 -5.62 5.13 1.09
N ILE A 302 -4.37 5.44 0.80
CA ILE A 302 -3.33 4.44 0.54
C ILE A 302 -2.44 4.24 1.76
N SER A 303 -1.61 3.19 1.71
CA SER A 303 -0.83 2.76 2.87
C SER A 303 0.40 3.63 3.13
N TYR A 304 0.99 4.18 2.07
CA TYR A 304 2.19 5.02 2.15
C TYR A 304 2.43 5.74 0.82
N TYR A 305 3.21 6.83 0.87
CA TYR A 305 3.70 7.54 -0.30
C TYR A 305 5.21 7.50 -0.38
N ILE A 306 5.73 7.48 -1.62
CA ILE A 306 7.14 7.68 -1.94
C ILE A 306 7.25 9.01 -2.66
N PHE A 307 7.98 9.96 -2.05
CA PHE A 307 8.19 11.31 -2.55
C PHE A 307 9.65 11.55 -2.92
N ASP A 308 9.91 12.70 -3.52
CA ASP A 308 11.22 13.28 -3.73
C ASP A 308 12.24 12.31 -4.31
N ASN A 309 11.97 11.84 -5.53
CA ASN A 309 12.84 10.90 -6.23
C ASN A 309 13.16 9.62 -5.42
N GLY A 310 12.28 9.24 -4.48
CA GLY A 310 12.47 8.09 -3.61
C GLY A 310 13.26 8.37 -2.33
N ARG A 311 13.56 9.64 -2.02
CA ARG A 311 14.31 10.02 -0.82
C ARG A 311 13.46 10.10 0.44
N LEU A 312 12.15 10.32 0.29
CA LEU A 312 11.20 10.45 1.40
C LEU A 312 10.08 9.43 1.28
N ILE A 313 9.77 8.75 2.37
CA ILE A 313 8.59 7.90 2.50
C ILE A 313 7.78 8.33 3.71
N VAL A 314 6.46 8.37 3.53
CA VAL A 314 5.50 8.71 4.57
C VAL A 314 4.52 7.56 4.72
N SER A 315 4.36 7.05 5.95
CA SER A 315 3.49 5.91 6.28
C SER A 315 2.99 6.06 7.72
N HIS A 316 1.80 5.55 8.04
CA HIS A 316 1.24 5.69 9.38
C HIS A 316 2.09 4.98 10.45
N ALA A 317 2.28 3.66 10.37
CA ALA A 317 3.06 2.89 11.36
C ALA A 317 4.48 2.51 10.87
N GLY A 318 4.93 3.14 9.76
CA GLY A 318 6.23 2.87 9.17
C GLY A 318 6.20 1.87 8.01
N ILE A 319 7.40 1.53 7.50
CA ILE A 319 7.55 0.59 6.39
C ILE A 319 8.96 -0.01 6.33
N LYS A 320 9.05 -1.33 6.21
CA LYS A 320 10.32 -2.03 5.98
C LYS A 320 10.85 -1.78 4.56
N GLU A 321 12.17 -1.78 4.39
CA GLU A 321 12.81 -1.57 3.09
C GLU A 321 12.27 -2.50 2.00
N LYS A 322 12.11 -3.79 2.32
CA LYS A 322 11.59 -4.80 1.38
C LYS A 322 10.16 -4.57 0.90
N TYR A 323 9.40 -3.67 1.53
CA TYR A 323 8.03 -3.33 1.17
C TYR A 323 7.92 -2.05 0.32
N GLN A 324 9.00 -1.29 0.23
CA GLN A 324 9.02 -0.03 -0.53
C GLN A 324 8.82 -0.28 -2.03
N GLY A 325 7.94 0.49 -2.65
CA GLY A 325 7.56 0.30 -4.05
C GLY A 325 6.65 -0.90 -4.32
N ARG A 326 6.12 -1.56 -3.27
CA ARG A 326 5.25 -2.74 -3.36
C ARG A 326 3.85 -2.45 -2.83
N SER A 327 2.90 -3.30 -3.20
CA SER A 327 1.51 -3.22 -2.75
C SER A 327 0.91 -4.61 -2.57
N SER A 328 0.50 -4.89 -1.35
CA SER A 328 -0.20 -6.13 -0.96
C SER A 328 -0.96 -5.92 0.35
N GLY A 329 -1.81 -6.88 0.72
CA GLY A 329 -2.45 -6.89 2.04
C GLY A 329 -1.43 -6.85 3.19
N ARG A 330 -0.31 -7.59 3.07
CA ARG A 330 0.76 -7.61 4.06
C ARG A 330 1.46 -6.25 4.19
N VAL A 331 1.75 -5.59 3.07
CA VAL A 331 2.33 -4.24 3.08
C VAL A 331 1.37 -3.25 3.76
N ARG A 332 0.06 -3.32 3.40
CA ARG A 332 -0.96 -2.48 4.02
C ARG A 332 -1.08 -2.70 5.52
N GLU A 333 -1.09 -3.96 5.95
CA GLU A 333 -1.17 -4.33 7.37
C GLU A 333 0.02 -3.79 8.15
N PHE A 334 1.24 -3.95 7.61
CA PHE A 334 2.43 -3.39 8.23
C PHE A 334 2.37 -1.87 8.34
N CYS A 335 1.96 -1.18 7.26
CA CYS A 335 1.86 0.28 7.25
C CYS A 335 0.82 0.83 8.23
N LEU A 336 -0.21 0.04 8.57
CA LEU A 336 -1.28 0.43 9.50
C LEU A 336 -0.97 0.11 10.96
N TYR A 337 -0.26 -0.99 11.21
CA TYR A 337 -0.13 -1.54 12.58
C TYR A 337 1.32 -1.75 13.01
N GLY A 338 2.28 -1.63 12.10
CA GLY A 338 3.65 -2.09 12.33
C GLY A 338 3.73 -3.62 12.36
N GLU A 339 4.77 -4.14 12.97
CA GLU A 339 4.95 -5.58 13.20
C GLU A 339 4.76 -5.90 14.68
N THR A 340 4.04 -6.96 14.95
CA THR A 340 3.79 -7.43 16.31
C THR A 340 4.40 -8.82 16.52
N THR A 341 4.77 -9.14 17.76
CA THR A 341 5.27 -10.49 18.12
C THR A 341 4.15 -11.52 18.21
N GLY A 342 2.89 -11.10 18.22
CA GLY A 342 1.73 -11.92 18.49
C GLY A 342 1.36 -12.01 19.98
N GLU A 343 2.20 -11.44 20.85
CA GLU A 343 1.96 -11.36 22.28
C GLU A 343 1.24 -10.06 22.66
N THR A 344 0.64 -10.03 23.84
CA THR A 344 0.07 -8.83 24.47
C THR A 344 0.83 -8.49 25.74
N ASP A 345 1.02 -7.20 25.99
CA ASP A 345 1.64 -6.71 27.22
C ASP A 345 0.65 -6.71 28.41
N GLU A 346 1.14 -6.34 29.60
CA GLU A 346 0.34 -6.26 30.83
C GLU A 346 -0.86 -5.30 30.75
N TYR A 347 -0.88 -4.40 29.77
CA TYR A 347 -1.97 -3.47 29.51
C TYR A 347 -2.96 -4.01 28.44
N GLY A 348 -2.75 -5.23 27.94
CA GLY A 348 -3.55 -5.84 26.89
C GLY A 348 -3.27 -5.28 25.49
N LEU A 349 -2.15 -4.56 25.32
CA LEU A 349 -1.74 -4.01 24.04
C LEU A 349 -0.80 -4.99 23.30
N PRO A 350 -0.86 -5.06 21.95
CA PRO A 350 0.05 -5.89 21.19
C PRO A 350 1.51 -5.47 21.38
N VAL A 351 2.37 -6.43 21.69
CA VAL A 351 3.83 -6.21 21.75
C VAL A 351 4.36 -6.02 20.35
N ARG A 352 5.05 -4.90 20.11
CA ARG A 352 5.53 -4.50 18.79
C ARG A 352 7.01 -4.79 18.61
N THR A 353 7.38 -5.25 17.42
CA THR A 353 8.78 -5.36 17.01
C THR A 353 9.29 -3.97 16.64
N PRO A 354 10.43 -3.51 17.19
CA PRO A 354 10.99 -2.18 16.89
C PRO A 354 11.67 -2.20 15.51
N TRP A 355 10.88 -2.27 14.45
CA TRP A 355 11.34 -2.39 13.06
C TRP A 355 12.33 -1.29 12.64
N ALA A 356 12.20 -0.09 13.20
CA ALA A 356 13.07 1.04 12.90
C ALA A 356 14.53 0.80 13.33
N ASN A 357 14.76 -0.05 14.36
CA ASN A 357 16.10 -0.42 14.81
C ASN A 357 16.89 -1.20 13.75
N GLU A 358 16.16 -1.95 12.91
CA GLU A 358 16.74 -2.78 11.86
C GLU A 358 16.73 -2.11 10.48
N TYR A 359 16.11 -0.92 10.37
CA TYR A 359 15.97 -0.22 9.09
C TYR A 359 17.34 0.24 8.56
N LYS A 360 17.64 -0.15 7.32
CA LYS A 360 18.89 0.19 6.60
C LYS A 360 18.62 0.86 5.25
N GLY A 361 17.35 1.21 4.99
CA GLY A 361 16.93 1.81 3.72
C GLY A 361 17.52 3.20 3.49
N LYS A 362 17.69 3.55 2.22
CA LYS A 362 18.21 4.87 1.80
C LYS A 362 17.17 5.98 1.95
N ALA A 363 15.88 5.65 1.81
CA ALA A 363 14.81 6.61 1.96
C ALA A 363 14.65 7.00 3.44
N PHE A 364 14.44 8.29 3.70
CA PHE A 364 14.04 8.75 5.03
C PHE A 364 12.56 8.44 5.25
N VAL A 365 12.20 7.80 6.37
CA VAL A 365 10.83 7.39 6.67
C VAL A 365 10.27 8.24 7.81
N VAL A 366 9.14 8.92 7.56
CA VAL A 366 8.39 9.64 8.59
C VAL A 366 7.11 8.86 8.90
N TYR A 367 6.86 8.59 10.18
CA TYR A 367 5.72 7.80 10.62
C TYR A 367 5.19 8.26 12.00
N GLY A 368 4.04 7.71 12.44
CA GLY A 368 3.37 7.96 13.70
C GLY A 368 2.98 6.69 14.44
N HIS A 369 1.73 6.60 14.92
CA HIS A 369 1.08 5.41 15.48
C HIS A 369 1.54 4.98 16.87
N ILE A 370 2.78 5.20 17.24
CA ILE A 370 3.31 4.84 18.56
C ILE A 370 3.61 6.13 19.31
N PRO A 371 2.72 6.54 20.24
CA PRO A 371 2.88 7.82 20.90
C PRO A 371 4.09 7.82 21.83
N ALA A 372 4.89 8.89 21.74
CA ALA A 372 6.05 9.16 22.56
C ALA A 372 5.99 10.60 23.11
N ILE A 373 6.81 10.93 24.10
CA ILE A 373 6.83 12.30 24.66
C ILE A 373 7.44 13.29 23.66
N GLU A 374 8.46 12.86 22.93
CA GLU A 374 9.19 13.63 21.93
C GLU A 374 9.34 12.81 20.64
N PRO A 375 9.55 13.44 19.48
CA PRO A 375 9.83 12.73 18.25
C PRO A 375 11.03 11.80 18.37
N GLU A 376 10.88 10.54 17.96
CA GLU A 376 11.91 9.52 18.11
C GLU A 376 12.62 9.27 16.78
N TYR A 377 13.91 9.60 16.74
CA TYR A 377 14.78 9.32 15.60
C TYR A 377 15.47 7.97 15.78
N GLN A 378 15.34 7.10 14.81
CA GLN A 378 16.02 5.81 14.81
C GLN A 378 16.51 5.47 13.41
N ASN A 379 17.82 5.31 13.22
CA ASN A 379 18.41 5.13 11.89
C ASN A 379 17.93 6.25 10.91
N ASN A 380 17.53 5.89 9.71
CA ASN A 380 16.99 6.84 8.72
C ASN A 380 15.45 6.95 8.81
N THR A 381 14.91 7.04 10.03
CA THR A 381 13.47 7.16 10.30
C THR A 381 13.20 8.15 11.43
N VAL A 382 11.96 8.66 11.49
CA VAL A 382 11.46 9.45 12.62
C VAL A 382 9.99 9.13 12.89
N CYS A 383 9.67 8.81 14.14
CA CYS A 383 8.31 8.79 14.67
C CYS A 383 7.95 10.17 15.18
N ILE A 384 6.82 10.73 14.73
CA ILE A 384 6.36 12.07 15.13
C ILE A 384 4.99 12.06 15.82
N ASP A 385 4.46 10.88 16.18
CA ASP A 385 3.31 10.81 17.06
C ASP A 385 3.76 11.20 18.49
N THR A 386 3.38 12.39 18.90
CA THR A 386 3.72 12.94 20.21
C THR A 386 2.52 13.04 21.13
N GLY A 387 1.52 12.16 20.89
CA GLY A 387 0.42 11.89 21.79
C GLY A 387 -0.50 13.08 22.05
N CYS A 388 -0.85 13.87 21.02
CA CYS A 388 -1.67 15.06 21.17
C CYS A 388 -2.95 14.79 21.97
N VAL A 389 -3.73 13.78 21.60
CA VAL A 389 -5.00 13.43 22.24
C VAL A 389 -4.86 13.00 23.72
N PHE A 390 -3.66 12.60 24.11
CA PHE A 390 -3.28 12.19 25.47
C PHE A 390 -2.64 13.32 26.29
N GLY A 391 -2.81 14.59 25.86
CA GLY A 391 -2.24 15.74 26.58
C GLY A 391 -0.79 16.09 26.18
N GLY A 392 -0.22 15.43 25.18
CA GLY A 392 1.10 15.69 24.66
C GLY A 392 1.19 16.86 23.68
N LYS A 393 1.67 16.60 22.48
CA LYS A 393 1.86 17.60 21.42
C LYS A 393 1.29 17.09 20.10
N LEU A 394 0.83 18.00 19.23
CA LEU A 394 0.67 17.74 17.81
C LEU A 394 1.92 18.23 17.08
N SER A 395 2.66 17.32 16.49
CA SER A 395 3.94 17.57 15.86
C SER A 395 3.87 17.49 14.34
N SER A 396 4.67 18.32 13.69
CA SER A 396 4.91 18.28 12.24
C SER A 396 6.41 18.21 11.97
N TYR A 397 6.80 17.33 11.05
CA TYR A 397 8.15 17.26 10.49
C TYR A 397 8.19 18.06 9.18
N ARG A 398 9.02 19.08 9.11
CA ARG A 398 9.21 19.91 7.91
C ARG A 398 10.28 19.31 7.02
N TYR A 399 9.91 19.07 5.77
CA TYR A 399 10.82 18.53 4.76
C TYR A 399 10.99 19.56 3.62
N PRO A 400 12.20 19.84 3.13
CA PRO A 400 13.48 19.18 3.41
C PRO A 400 14.28 19.75 4.61
N GLU A 401 13.74 20.73 5.34
CA GLU A 401 14.45 21.48 6.40
C GLU A 401 14.86 20.58 7.58
N LYS A 402 14.16 19.43 7.78
CA LYS A 402 14.39 18.51 8.90
C LYS A 402 14.11 19.12 10.27
N GLU A 403 13.13 20.01 10.33
CA GLU A 403 12.70 20.69 11.54
C GLU A 403 11.44 20.08 12.12
N ILE A 404 11.34 20.04 13.45
CA ILE A 404 10.09 19.71 14.15
C ILE A 404 9.42 21.01 14.58
N VAL A 405 8.16 21.18 14.16
CA VAL A 405 7.27 22.24 14.64
C VAL A 405 6.11 21.58 15.36
N TYR A 406 5.74 22.04 16.53
CA TYR A 406 4.66 21.45 17.32
C TYR A 406 3.82 22.50 18.03
N VAL A 407 2.64 22.10 18.45
CA VAL A 407 1.77 22.79 19.42
C VAL A 407 1.47 21.85 20.58
N LYS A 408 1.32 22.37 21.79
CA LYS A 408 0.90 21.58 22.95
C LYS A 408 -0.59 21.31 22.87
N ALA A 409 -1.02 20.13 23.31
CA ALA A 409 -2.43 19.85 23.54
C ALA A 409 -3.02 20.81 24.55
N ARG A 410 -4.29 21.20 24.36
CA ARG A 410 -5.01 22.07 25.30
C ARG A 410 -5.44 21.33 26.56
N SER A 411 -5.66 20.02 26.44
CA SER A 411 -6.00 19.13 27.54
C SER A 411 -5.70 17.68 27.19
N GLU A 412 -5.75 16.80 28.19
CA GLU A 412 -5.82 15.37 28.00
C GLU A 412 -7.26 15.02 27.62
N TYR A 413 -7.50 14.67 26.36
CA TYR A 413 -8.84 14.35 25.85
C TYR A 413 -9.21 12.87 26.05
N TYR A 414 -8.19 12.03 26.17
CA TYR A 414 -8.31 10.59 26.35
C TYR A 414 -7.16 10.06 27.20
N ALA A 415 -7.45 9.31 28.24
CA ALA A 415 -6.43 8.73 29.11
C ALA A 415 -5.66 7.61 28.37
N PRO A 416 -4.34 7.62 28.31
CA PRO A 416 -3.57 6.55 27.70
C PRO A 416 -3.66 5.27 28.53
N LEU A 417 -3.82 4.12 27.88
CA LEU A 417 -3.84 2.79 28.55
C LEU A 417 -2.48 2.47 29.17
N LYS A 418 -1.40 2.99 28.61
CA LYS A 418 -0.03 2.79 29.06
C LYS A 418 0.67 4.13 29.18
N PRO A 419 1.42 4.38 30.27
CA PRO A 419 2.26 5.58 30.38
C PRO A 419 3.23 5.67 29.21
N PHE A 420 3.45 6.86 28.68
CA PHE A 420 4.44 7.06 27.61
C PHE A 420 5.83 6.70 28.11
N ALA A 421 6.54 5.86 27.36
CA ALA A 421 7.95 5.60 27.63
C ALA A 421 8.73 6.91 27.42
N ARG A 422 9.55 7.31 28.36
CA ARG A 422 10.56 8.33 28.13
C ARG A 422 11.60 7.76 27.19
N SER A 423 11.92 8.49 26.13
CA SER A 423 13.00 8.13 25.21
C SER A 423 14.28 7.83 26.01
N CYS A 424 14.88 6.66 25.77
CA CYS A 424 16.23 6.37 26.24
C CYS A 424 17.19 7.33 25.52
N ASN A 425 17.99 8.11 26.26
CA ASN A 425 19.11 8.84 25.67
C ASN A 425 20.04 7.84 24.97
N ALA A 426 20.75 8.30 23.94
CA ALA A 426 21.75 7.53 23.17
C ALA A 426 22.82 6.80 24.01
N SER A 427 22.79 6.93 25.33
CA SER A 427 23.68 6.28 26.32
C SER A 427 23.01 5.16 27.13
N GLY A 428 21.76 4.72 26.81
CA GLY A 428 21.13 3.55 27.41
C GLY A 428 20.74 3.66 28.89
N LYS A 429 20.75 4.85 29.51
CA LYS A 429 20.31 5.03 30.92
C LYS A 429 18.80 5.33 30.98
N LYS A 430 18.05 4.45 31.64
CA LYS A 430 16.64 4.68 32.04
C LYS A 430 16.59 5.92 32.96
N ILE A 431 15.80 6.91 32.55
CA ILE A 431 15.44 8.04 33.43
C ILE A 431 14.12 7.66 34.09
N GLU A 432 14.10 7.62 35.44
CA GLU A 432 12.95 7.25 36.25
C GLU A 432 11.72 8.13 35.99
N ALA A 433 10.54 7.53 36.08
CA ALA A 433 9.26 8.22 35.94
C ALA A 433 9.10 9.33 37.01
N ILE A 434 8.74 10.54 36.60
CA ILE A 434 8.24 11.53 37.55
C ILE A 434 6.77 11.20 37.81
N ASP A 435 6.48 10.76 38.99
CA ASP A 435 5.14 10.59 39.53
C ASP A 435 4.50 12.00 39.70
N ASN A 436 3.54 12.31 38.81
CA ASN A 436 2.83 13.59 38.84
C ASN A 436 1.78 13.68 39.96
N ASN A 437 1.78 12.76 40.94
CA ASN A 437 0.81 12.73 42.03
C ASN A 437 1.32 13.35 43.33
N LYS A 438 2.40 14.11 43.32
CA LYS A 438 2.82 14.89 44.50
C LYS A 438 3.02 16.36 44.14
N ASN A 439 1.94 17.16 44.20
CA ASN A 439 1.97 18.59 44.57
C ASN A 439 0.56 19.18 44.42
N HIS A 440 -0.33 18.76 45.31
CA HIS A 440 -1.48 19.56 45.75
C HIS A 440 -1.55 19.42 47.28
N GLU A 441 -0.57 20.01 47.96
CA GLU A 441 -0.74 20.46 49.33
C GLU A 441 0.36 21.50 49.62
N ASN A 442 -0.11 22.64 50.12
CA ASN A 442 0.60 23.79 50.65
C ASN A 442 1.15 24.81 49.65
N ILE A 443 0.39 25.89 49.48
CA ILE A 443 0.80 27.25 49.95
C ILE A 443 -0.47 28.13 49.97
N PHE A 444 -0.69 28.76 51.12
CA PHE A 444 -1.69 29.77 51.49
C PHE A 444 -1.96 30.86 50.46
#